data_7fa8ebd681952689d85a004f7d120c9a
#
_entry.id   7fa8ebd681952689d85a004f7d120c9a
#
_cell.length_a   1.000
_cell.length_b   1.000
_cell.length_c   1.000
_cell.angle_alpha   90.00
_cell.angle_beta   90.00
_cell.angle_gamma   90.00
#
_symmetry.space_group_name_H-M   'P 1'
#
loop_
_entity.id
_entity.type
_entity.pdbx_description
1 polymer ?
#
loop_
_entity_poly.entity_id
_entity_poly.type
_entity_poly.pdbx_seq_one_letter_code
_entity_poly.pdbx_strand_id
1 'polypeptide(L)'
;MKDSFSINTRRYAMRKRKWMKAGACALSAVLIMGLYAGPAFAEWIGTGGARAYIINGQVQTGWQQIDGKWYYLNEQGAPQIGWVKDGEKQYFCTASGEMVSGVVWINGKTYYFGTPDSGEMATGVVSINGIPYT
;
A
#
# COMPACT_ATOMS: atom_id res chain seq x y z
N MET A 1 -26.26 7.19 -14.04
CA MET A 1 -25.48 5.99 -13.69
C MET A 1 -24.08 5.96 -14.25
N LYS A 2 -23.87 6.30 -15.49
CA LYS A 2 -22.52 6.35 -16.08
C LYS A 2 -21.60 7.39 -15.43
N ASP A 3 -22.14 8.50 -14.99
CA ASP A 3 -21.35 9.62 -14.45
C ASP A 3 -20.83 9.36 -13.03
N SER A 4 -21.59 8.68 -12.17
CA SER A 4 -21.13 8.36 -10.82
C SER A 4 -20.03 7.29 -10.81
N PHE A 5 -20.07 6.37 -11.75
CA PHE A 5 -19.03 5.35 -11.94
C PHE A 5 -17.72 5.98 -12.41
N SER A 6 -17.81 6.90 -13.38
CA SER A 6 -16.65 7.64 -13.88
C SER A 6 -15.98 8.50 -12.79
N ILE A 7 -16.77 9.12 -11.92
CA ILE A 7 -16.26 9.93 -10.80
C ILE A 7 -15.52 9.07 -9.78
N ASN A 8 -16.05 7.90 -9.44
CA ASN A 8 -15.39 7.00 -8.50
C ASN A 8 -14.07 6.45 -9.03
N THR A 9 -14.02 6.10 -10.29
CA THR A 9 -12.80 5.64 -10.96
C THR A 9 -11.75 6.76 -11.01
N ARG A 10 -12.16 7.99 -11.28
CA ARG A 10 -11.26 9.15 -11.28
C ARG A 10 -10.73 9.49 -9.89
N ARG A 11 -11.57 9.40 -8.86
CA ARG A 11 -11.14 9.63 -7.46
C ARG A 11 -10.16 8.57 -7.01
N TYR A 12 -10.39 7.34 -7.37
CA TYR A 12 -9.48 6.23 -7.09
C TYR A 12 -8.13 6.42 -7.80
N ALA A 13 -8.15 6.76 -9.08
CA ALA A 13 -6.94 7.03 -9.85
C ALA A 13 -6.17 8.25 -9.33
N MET A 14 -6.85 9.30 -8.86
CA MET A 14 -6.21 10.47 -8.27
C MET A 14 -5.59 10.18 -6.90
N ARG A 15 -6.23 9.37 -6.06
CA ARG A 15 -5.63 8.89 -4.81
C ARG A 15 -4.37 8.07 -5.07
N LYS A 16 -4.44 7.18 -6.04
CA LYS A 16 -3.30 6.37 -6.47
C LYS A 16 -2.12 7.25 -6.91
N ARG A 17 -2.37 8.30 -7.69
CA ARG A 17 -1.34 9.24 -8.15
C ARG A 17 -0.71 10.07 -7.03
N LYS A 18 -1.49 10.45 -6.02
CA LYS A 18 -1.02 11.31 -4.94
C LYS A 18 -0.03 10.62 -4.01
N TRP A 19 -0.13 9.31 -3.87
CA TRP A 19 0.63 8.52 -2.90
C TRP A 19 1.70 7.61 -3.51
N MET A 20 1.64 7.35 -4.80
CA MET A 20 2.65 6.57 -5.50
C MET A 20 3.89 7.42 -5.80
N LYS A 21 4.72 7.64 -4.81
CA LYS A 21 6.03 8.26 -4.99
C LYS A 21 7.02 7.37 -5.75
N ALA A 22 6.80 6.08 -5.75
CA ALA A 22 7.60 5.12 -6.51
C ALA A 22 6.82 4.72 -7.77
N GLY A 23 6.94 5.50 -8.81
CA GLY A 23 6.21 5.33 -10.07
C GLY A 23 6.47 4.07 -10.86
N ALA A 24 7.05 3.04 -10.25
CA ALA A 24 7.49 1.85 -10.97
C ALA A 24 6.40 0.79 -11.20
N CYS A 25 5.28 0.85 -10.50
CA CYS A 25 4.34 -0.27 -10.43
C CYS A 25 3.12 -0.13 -11.35
N ALA A 26 2.96 0.99 -12.02
CA ALA A 26 1.73 1.29 -12.75
C ALA A 26 1.67 0.73 -14.17
N LEU A 27 2.75 0.18 -14.68
CA LEU A 27 2.89 -0.03 -16.13
C LEU A 27 2.39 -1.38 -16.65
N SER A 28 2.21 -2.36 -15.80
CA SER A 28 1.84 -3.70 -16.26
C SER A 28 0.35 -3.93 -16.45
N ALA A 29 -0.47 -3.03 -15.90
CA ALA A 29 -1.91 -3.25 -15.81
C ALA A 29 -2.71 -2.70 -17.01
N VAL A 30 -2.09 -1.97 -17.92
CA VAL A 30 -2.82 -1.09 -18.84
C VAL A 30 -3.33 -1.79 -20.09
N LEU A 31 -2.76 -2.92 -20.46
CA LEU A 31 -2.94 -3.45 -21.83
C LEU A 31 -4.18 -4.30 -22.07
N ILE A 32 -4.91 -4.67 -21.02
CA ILE A 32 -6.05 -5.60 -21.15
C ILE A 32 -7.41 -4.91 -20.93
N MET A 33 -7.41 -3.61 -20.73
CA MET A 33 -8.54 -2.86 -20.22
C MET A 33 -9.63 -2.50 -21.20
N GLY A 34 -9.45 -2.78 -22.45
CA GLY A 34 -10.35 -2.28 -23.50
C GLY A 34 -11.75 -2.90 -23.52
N LEU A 35 -12.02 -3.95 -22.76
CA LEU A 35 -13.20 -4.77 -22.97
C LEU A 35 -14.08 -4.99 -21.72
N TYR A 36 -13.73 -4.45 -20.58
CA TYR A 36 -14.52 -4.65 -19.36
C TYR A 36 -15.40 -3.45 -19.05
N ALA A 37 -16.67 -3.52 -19.43
CA ALA A 37 -17.70 -2.54 -19.08
C ALA A 37 -18.54 -2.99 -17.86
N GLY A 38 -17.93 -3.70 -16.92
CA GLY A 38 -18.60 -4.14 -15.70
C GLY A 38 -18.37 -3.19 -14.52
N PRO A 39 -19.11 -3.35 -13.41
CA PRO A 39 -18.83 -2.63 -12.18
C PRO A 39 -17.40 -2.95 -11.71
N ALA A 40 -16.72 -1.93 -11.16
CA ALA A 40 -15.38 -2.09 -10.64
C ALA A 40 -15.41 -2.99 -9.39
N PHE A 41 -14.96 -4.21 -9.52
CA PHE A 41 -14.78 -5.11 -8.39
C PHE A 41 -13.33 -5.06 -7.92
N ALA A 42 -13.16 -4.66 -6.67
CA ALA A 42 -11.89 -4.71 -5.99
C ALA A 42 -12.02 -5.74 -4.86
N GLU A 43 -11.24 -6.78 -4.91
CA GLU A 43 -11.36 -7.88 -3.94
C GLU A 43 -10.04 -8.56 -3.64
N TRP A 44 -9.95 -9.13 -2.45
CA TRP A 44 -8.91 -10.06 -2.10
C TRP A 44 -9.30 -11.47 -2.56
N ILE A 45 -8.45 -12.11 -3.35
CA ILE A 45 -8.62 -13.50 -3.76
C ILE A 45 -7.57 -14.37 -3.06
N GLY A 46 -8.01 -15.47 -2.47
CA GLY A 46 -7.16 -16.35 -1.69
C GLY A 46 -7.20 -16.05 -0.19
N THR A 47 -6.32 -16.69 0.56
CA THR A 47 -6.28 -16.59 2.02
C THR A 47 -4.85 -16.39 2.54
N GLY A 48 -4.74 -15.73 3.68
CA GLY A 48 -3.46 -15.52 4.36
C GLY A 48 -2.44 -14.78 3.50
N GLY A 49 -1.19 -15.22 3.55
CA GLY A 49 -0.09 -14.63 2.78
C GLY A 49 -0.10 -14.98 1.29
N ALA A 50 -0.98 -15.90 0.87
CA ALA A 50 -1.14 -16.28 -0.54
C ALA A 50 -2.31 -15.56 -1.23
N ARG A 51 -2.95 -14.60 -0.55
CA ARG A 51 -4.02 -13.80 -1.15
C ARG A 51 -3.45 -12.77 -2.13
N ALA A 52 -4.21 -12.43 -3.14
CA ALA A 52 -3.89 -11.36 -4.09
C ALA A 52 -5.00 -10.31 -4.12
N TYR A 53 -4.62 -9.05 -4.27
CA TYR A 53 -5.59 -7.98 -4.45
C TYR A 53 -5.81 -7.71 -5.93
N ILE A 54 -7.06 -7.78 -6.34
CA ILE A 54 -7.47 -7.70 -7.74
C ILE A 54 -8.51 -6.60 -7.93
N ILE A 55 -8.31 -5.79 -8.94
CA ILE A 55 -9.28 -4.79 -9.37
C ILE A 55 -9.64 -5.06 -10.82
N ASN A 56 -10.92 -5.28 -11.09
CA ASN A 56 -11.43 -5.58 -12.44
C ASN A 56 -10.70 -6.76 -13.11
N GLY A 57 -10.43 -7.81 -12.35
CA GLY A 57 -9.71 -8.98 -12.84
C GLY A 57 -8.20 -8.81 -12.99
N GLN A 58 -7.66 -7.67 -12.59
CA GLN A 58 -6.22 -7.39 -12.68
C GLN A 58 -5.54 -7.38 -11.34
N VAL A 59 -4.44 -8.10 -11.22
CA VAL A 59 -3.59 -8.14 -10.04
C VAL A 59 -2.97 -6.77 -9.80
N GLN A 60 -3.11 -6.28 -8.58
CA GLN A 60 -2.49 -5.04 -8.15
C GLN A 60 -1.12 -5.31 -7.52
N THR A 61 -0.19 -4.38 -7.71
CA THR A 61 1.19 -4.49 -7.21
C THR A 61 1.64 -3.17 -6.58
N GLY A 62 2.71 -3.22 -5.79
CA GLY A 62 3.25 -2.04 -5.12
C GLY A 62 2.37 -1.55 -3.98
N TRP A 63 2.54 -0.29 -3.62
CA TRP A 63 1.75 0.32 -2.56
C TRP A 63 0.29 0.51 -2.95
N GLN A 64 -0.61 -0.04 -2.13
CA GLN A 64 -2.06 0.09 -2.30
C GLN A 64 -2.71 0.48 -0.97
N GLN A 65 -3.59 1.45 -1.01
CA GLN A 65 -4.44 1.75 0.14
C GLN A 65 -5.79 1.05 -0.02
N ILE A 66 -6.07 0.12 0.88
CA ILE A 66 -7.25 -0.75 0.84
C ILE A 66 -7.96 -0.61 2.19
N ASP A 67 -9.20 -0.16 2.17
CA ASP A 67 -10.00 0.08 3.38
C ASP A 67 -9.28 0.94 4.44
N GLY A 68 -8.57 1.97 3.98
CA GLY A 68 -7.84 2.89 4.84
C GLY A 68 -6.49 2.42 5.34
N LYS A 69 -6.06 1.21 4.96
CA LYS A 69 -4.78 0.62 5.36
C LYS A 69 -3.85 0.49 4.16
N TRP A 70 -2.55 0.69 4.40
CA TRP A 70 -1.55 0.54 3.36
C TRP A 70 -0.99 -0.88 3.33
N TYR A 71 -0.82 -1.39 2.11
CA TYR A 71 -0.21 -2.69 1.81
C TYR A 71 0.84 -2.52 0.72
N TYR A 72 1.92 -3.25 0.83
CA TYR A 72 2.89 -3.37 -0.26
C TYR A 72 2.71 -4.72 -0.93
N LEU A 73 2.20 -4.72 -2.15
CA LEU A 73 1.88 -5.93 -2.89
C LEU A 73 3.04 -6.33 -3.80
N ASN A 74 3.42 -7.59 -3.76
CA ASN A 74 4.44 -8.14 -4.66
C ASN A 74 3.89 -8.31 -6.10
N GLU A 75 4.71 -8.85 -6.98
CA GLU A 75 4.32 -9.06 -8.39
C GLU A 75 3.13 -10.01 -8.57
N GLN A 76 2.88 -10.87 -7.60
CA GLN A 76 1.73 -11.77 -7.58
C GLN A 76 0.50 -11.14 -6.90
N GLY A 77 0.60 -9.88 -6.47
CA GLY A 77 -0.47 -9.17 -5.78
C GLY A 77 -0.63 -9.54 -4.31
N ALA A 78 0.30 -10.31 -3.76
CA ALA A 78 0.27 -10.71 -2.35
C ALA A 78 0.91 -9.63 -1.46
N PRO A 79 0.33 -9.37 -0.27
CA PRO A 79 0.89 -8.39 0.63
C PRO A 79 2.20 -8.89 1.23
N GLN A 80 3.22 -8.04 1.20
CA GLN A 80 4.47 -8.32 1.91
C GLN A 80 4.28 -8.20 3.41
N ILE A 81 4.97 -9.05 4.14
CA ILE A 81 4.94 -9.15 5.59
C ILE A 81 6.34 -8.86 6.12
N GLY A 82 6.45 -8.14 7.24
CA GLY A 82 7.72 -7.79 7.81
C GLY A 82 8.36 -6.57 7.15
N TRP A 83 9.68 -6.56 7.07
CA TRP A 83 10.43 -5.44 6.52
C TRP A 83 10.23 -5.31 5.01
N VAL A 84 9.90 -4.10 4.59
CA VAL A 84 9.76 -3.72 3.18
C VAL A 84 10.76 -2.62 2.88
N LYS A 85 11.55 -2.81 1.83
CA LYS A 85 12.45 -1.79 1.32
C LYS A 85 11.93 -1.28 -0.03
N ASP A 86 11.71 0.02 -0.10
CA ASP A 86 11.29 0.69 -1.33
C ASP A 86 12.24 1.86 -1.59
N GLY A 87 13.16 1.66 -2.53
CA GLY A 87 14.28 2.55 -2.75
C GLY A 87 15.19 2.63 -1.52
N GLU A 88 15.39 3.83 -1.00
CA GLU A 88 16.19 4.07 0.22
C GLU A 88 15.35 4.03 1.50
N LYS A 89 14.04 3.89 1.37
CA LYS A 89 13.09 3.93 2.48
C LYS A 89 12.77 2.53 2.98
N GLN A 90 12.56 2.44 4.27
CA GLN A 90 12.19 1.20 4.93
C GLN A 90 10.84 1.34 5.62
N TYR A 91 10.07 0.27 5.55
CA TYR A 91 8.74 0.16 6.13
C TYR A 91 8.62 -1.18 6.83
N PHE A 92 7.61 -1.32 7.66
CA PHE A 92 7.29 -2.59 8.28
C PHE A 92 5.79 -2.90 8.12
N CYS A 93 5.49 -4.13 7.76
CA CYS A 93 4.12 -4.61 7.63
C CYS A 93 3.85 -5.73 8.62
N THR A 94 2.65 -5.72 9.19
CA THR A 94 2.20 -6.73 10.15
C THR A 94 2.05 -8.11 9.49
N ALA A 95 1.76 -9.13 10.29
CA ALA A 95 1.46 -10.47 9.80
C ALA A 95 0.26 -10.53 8.82
N SER A 96 -0.63 -9.56 8.89
CA SER A 96 -1.73 -9.40 7.91
C SER A 96 -1.37 -8.52 6.70
N GLY A 97 -0.13 -8.02 6.65
CA GLY A 97 0.38 -7.19 5.55
C GLY A 97 0.09 -5.71 5.68
N GLU A 98 -0.50 -5.25 6.76
CA GLU A 98 -0.81 -3.83 6.99
C GLU A 98 0.46 -3.06 7.37
N MET A 99 0.75 -1.97 6.68
CA MET A 99 1.86 -1.07 7.01
C MET A 99 1.66 -0.45 8.39
N VAL A 100 2.69 -0.51 9.22
CA VAL A 100 2.66 0.13 10.55
C VAL A 100 3.04 1.60 10.47
N SER A 101 2.62 2.37 11.48
CA SER A 101 3.00 3.76 11.68
C SER A 101 3.17 4.07 13.18
N GLY A 102 3.85 5.18 13.47
CA GLY A 102 4.12 5.57 14.85
C GLY A 102 5.22 4.75 15.50
N VAL A 103 5.15 4.62 16.81
CA VAL A 103 6.14 3.88 17.61
C VAL A 103 5.78 2.40 17.64
N VAL A 104 6.69 1.57 17.16
CA VAL A 104 6.47 0.11 17.07
C VAL A 104 7.67 -0.64 17.65
N TRP A 105 7.39 -1.66 18.44
CA TRP A 105 8.40 -2.52 19.02
C TRP A 105 8.53 -3.81 18.18
N ILE A 106 9.73 -4.06 17.65
CA ILE A 106 10.02 -5.18 16.77
C ILE A 106 11.29 -5.87 17.27
N ASN A 107 11.19 -7.15 17.63
CA ASN A 107 12.34 -7.97 18.03
C ASN A 107 13.24 -7.32 19.08
N GLY A 108 12.66 -6.75 20.13
CA GLY A 108 13.41 -6.16 21.23
C GLY A 108 13.90 -4.74 20.98
N LYS A 109 13.55 -4.14 19.85
CA LYS A 109 13.94 -2.76 19.50
C LYS A 109 12.70 -1.92 19.19
N THR A 110 12.78 -0.65 19.56
CA THR A 110 11.74 0.32 19.24
C THR A 110 12.12 1.09 17.98
N TYR A 111 11.16 1.18 17.08
CA TYR A 111 11.28 1.94 15.83
C TYR A 111 10.19 2.98 15.75
N TYR A 112 10.46 4.06 15.05
CA TYR A 112 9.46 5.05 14.71
C TYR A 112 9.20 5.03 13.20
N PHE A 113 7.97 4.71 12.85
CA PHE A 113 7.47 4.77 11.47
C PHE A 113 6.56 5.98 11.36
N GLY A 114 6.86 6.92 10.54
CA GLY A 114 6.18 8.18 10.37
C GLY A 114 4.66 8.23 10.62
N THR A 115 3.96 9.00 9.84
CA THR A 115 2.49 9.09 9.94
C THR A 115 1.81 7.89 9.27
N PRO A 116 0.51 7.64 9.55
CA PRO A 116 -0.25 6.58 8.87
C PRO A 116 -0.20 6.64 7.33
N ASP A 117 0.04 7.81 6.79
CA ASP A 117 0.12 8.01 5.35
C ASP A 117 1.55 7.90 4.79
N SER A 118 2.56 8.06 5.61
CA SER A 118 3.96 7.94 5.18
C SER A 118 4.58 6.60 5.54
N GLY A 119 4.37 6.10 6.75
CA GLY A 119 4.86 4.81 7.24
C GLY A 119 6.35 4.57 7.10
N GLU A 120 7.13 5.56 6.68
CA GLU A 120 8.56 5.46 6.48
C GLU A 120 9.29 5.40 7.81
N MET A 121 10.20 4.43 7.97
CA MET A 121 11.03 4.34 9.17
C MET A 121 11.93 5.58 9.28
N ALA A 122 11.85 6.24 10.41
CA ALA A 122 12.72 7.38 10.69
C ALA A 122 14.15 6.89 10.98
N THR A 123 15.11 7.68 10.53
CA THR A 123 16.52 7.50 10.82
C THR A 123 17.06 8.73 11.56
N GLY A 124 18.00 8.49 12.48
CA GLY A 124 18.55 9.55 13.29
C GLY A 124 17.70 9.88 14.52
N VAL A 125 17.78 11.10 15.01
CA VAL A 125 17.06 11.54 16.21
C VAL A 125 15.63 11.94 15.86
N VAL A 126 14.67 11.27 16.47
CA VAL A 126 13.25 11.60 16.36
C VAL A 126 12.75 12.17 17.67
N SER A 127 12.09 13.30 17.63
CA SER A 127 11.46 13.88 18.81
C SER A 127 9.98 13.52 18.86
N ILE A 128 9.57 12.81 19.90
CA ILE A 128 8.17 12.44 20.13
C ILE A 128 7.73 13.09 21.44
N ASN A 129 6.75 13.98 21.36
CA ASN A 129 6.28 14.75 22.51
C ASN A 129 7.42 15.47 23.25
N GLY A 130 8.41 15.98 22.50
CA GLY A 130 9.56 16.69 23.07
C GLY A 130 10.66 15.78 23.62
N ILE A 131 10.51 14.46 23.56
CA ILE A 131 11.51 13.50 24.01
C ILE A 131 12.30 12.96 22.79
N PRO A 132 13.63 13.12 22.78
CA PRO A 132 14.43 12.60 21.68
C PRO A 132 14.61 11.07 21.78
N TYR A 133 14.46 10.39 20.66
CA TYR A 133 14.74 8.96 20.48
C TYR A 133 15.77 8.79 19.37
N THR A 134 16.69 7.87 19.57
CA THR A 134 17.76 7.55 18.60
C THR A 134 17.63 6.11 18.11
#